data_2e815b0ed3e79fd99344d84ec1378929
#
_entry.id   2e815b0ed3e79fd99344d84ec1378929
#
_cell.length_a   1.000
_cell.length_b   1.000
_cell.length_c   1.000
_cell.angle_alpha   90.00
_cell.angle_beta   90.00
_cell.angle_gamma   90.00
#
_symmetry.space_group_name_H-M   'P 1'
#
loop_
_entity.id
_entity.type
_entity.pdbx_description
1 polymer ?
#
loop_
_entity_poly.entity_id
_entity_poly.type
_entity_poly.pdbx_seq_one_letter_code
_entity_poly.pdbx_strand_id
1 'polypeptide(L)'
;MALPDENHVLLFISLIALKKKLMKITVNYVSPAEALSVIQPNQRVFIHGSAHTPTYLLEHLAKEAYRLQNVEIVSISVYGDLHIDKPEFKDNFHINSLFVSASIRNAVNSGYADYVPVFLSEIPELFKQDILPIDVAIVHVSPPDDHGYCSLGVSVDIARSAVNTARYIIAQVNPNAPRTHGDGLIHSSRFHAMVYCEDDLHTANFTEKSGPETLKIGGFVAGLIDDRCTIQMGIGAIPDAVLKCLYNHKDLGVHTEMCSDGIIDLVEKDIINNKYKNIHPNKTVSSFALGSKQLYDYINDNPAFAFLDIDYVNDPHIIRRNNKMIAINSAVEIDITGQVCSDSIGTYQFSGVGGQMDFMRGAAVSEGGKPIIAIPSRTAKGVARIVPTLKPGAGVVTTRAHVHYVVTEYGVAFLWGKNLRQRAKALISIAHPDDREALDKSCFERFKLF
;
A
#
# COMPACT_ATOMS: atom_id res chain seq x y z
N MET A 1 -17.87 11.20 58.67
CA MET A 1 -16.86 11.43 57.59
C MET A 1 -17.12 12.83 57.04
N ALA A 2 -16.31 13.82 57.39
CA ALA A 2 -16.52 15.20 56.94
C ALA A 2 -16.14 15.32 55.46
N LEU A 3 -17.01 15.96 54.68
CA LEU A 3 -16.73 16.29 53.28
C LEU A 3 -15.52 17.24 53.22
N PRO A 4 -14.61 17.07 52.23
CA PRO A 4 -13.48 17.99 52.07
C PRO A 4 -14.01 19.39 51.76
N ASP A 5 -13.39 20.40 52.39
CA ASP A 5 -13.67 21.83 52.19
C ASP A 5 -13.53 22.22 50.70
N GLU A 6 -14.52 22.98 50.20
CA GLU A 6 -14.59 23.45 48.82
C GLU A 6 -13.28 24.13 48.34
N ASN A 7 -12.60 24.80 49.25
CA ASN A 7 -11.30 25.42 48.97
C ASN A 7 -10.19 24.40 48.69
N HIS A 8 -10.22 23.24 49.34
CA HIS A 8 -9.28 22.13 49.10
C HIS A 8 -9.54 21.46 47.74
N VAL A 9 -10.82 21.34 47.33
CA VAL A 9 -11.20 20.79 46.02
C VAL A 9 -10.78 21.72 44.89
N LEU A 10 -11.01 23.02 45.03
CA LEU A 10 -10.58 24.05 44.06
C LEU A 10 -9.07 24.14 43.93
N LEU A 11 -8.33 24.04 45.07
CA LEU A 11 -6.86 24.01 45.04
C LEU A 11 -6.34 22.74 44.36
N PHE A 12 -6.98 21.59 44.58
CA PHE A 12 -6.61 20.34 43.94
C PHE A 12 -6.88 20.37 42.42
N ILE A 13 -8.02 20.92 42.00
CA ILE A 13 -8.37 21.12 40.60
C ILE A 13 -7.40 22.11 39.92
N SER A 14 -7.04 23.20 40.59
CA SER A 14 -6.08 24.18 40.09
C SER A 14 -4.66 23.59 39.99
N LEU A 15 -4.25 22.78 40.96
CA LEU A 15 -2.97 22.04 40.94
C LEU A 15 -2.91 20.99 39.79
N ILE A 16 -4.03 20.28 39.53
CA ILE A 16 -4.14 19.35 38.42
C ILE A 16 -4.09 20.10 37.10
N ALA A 17 -4.80 21.23 36.97
CA ALA A 17 -4.75 22.08 35.79
C ALA A 17 -3.35 22.69 35.56
N LEU A 18 -2.68 23.11 36.64
CA LEU A 18 -1.30 23.61 36.59
C LEU A 18 -0.30 22.48 36.23
N LYS A 19 -0.48 21.28 36.78
CA LYS A 19 0.32 20.09 36.43
C LYS A 19 0.11 19.69 34.98
N LYS A 20 -1.13 19.70 34.45
CA LYS A 20 -1.42 19.50 33.02
C LYS A 20 -0.78 20.58 32.15
N LYS A 21 -0.75 21.84 32.60
CA LYS A 21 -0.13 22.94 31.88
C LYS A 21 1.41 22.86 31.91
N LEU A 22 2.02 22.32 32.98
CA LEU A 22 3.45 22.09 33.10
C LEU A 22 3.95 20.84 32.39
N MET A 23 3.07 19.92 32.00
CA MET A 23 3.40 18.69 31.25
C MET A 23 3.18 18.82 29.74
N LYS A 24 2.86 20.01 29.22
CA LYS A 24 2.87 20.19 27.76
C LYS A 24 4.31 20.06 27.29
N ILE A 25 4.56 19.04 26.47
CA ILE A 25 5.83 18.82 25.81
C ILE A 25 6.09 20.02 24.92
N THR A 26 7.15 20.77 25.24
CA THR A 26 7.59 21.88 24.39
C THR A 26 8.31 21.30 23.19
N VAL A 27 7.67 21.36 22.03
CA VAL A 27 8.28 20.95 20.77
C VAL A 27 9.11 22.11 20.25
N ASN A 28 10.38 21.84 19.98
CA ASN A 28 11.25 22.79 19.30
C ASN A 28 11.25 22.50 17.80
N TYR A 29 10.60 23.36 17.01
CA TYR A 29 10.64 23.28 15.57
C TYR A 29 11.83 24.08 15.04
N VAL A 30 12.51 23.50 14.04
CA VAL A 30 13.65 24.13 13.36
C VAL A 30 13.28 24.46 11.92
N SER A 31 14.12 25.26 11.25
CA SER A 31 13.94 25.56 9.84
C SER A 31 14.21 24.31 8.96
N PRO A 32 13.62 24.20 7.76
CA PRO A 32 13.94 23.13 6.81
C PRO A 32 15.45 23.03 6.52
N ALA A 33 16.13 24.16 6.32
CA ALA A 33 17.57 24.18 6.04
C ALA A 33 18.38 23.61 7.21
N GLU A 34 18.03 23.96 8.45
CA GLU A 34 18.68 23.42 9.65
C GLU A 34 18.44 21.90 9.76
N ALA A 35 17.20 21.44 9.59
CA ALA A 35 16.87 20.03 9.65
C ALA A 35 17.61 19.21 8.58
N LEU A 36 17.65 19.71 7.34
CA LEU A 36 18.27 19.03 6.21
C LEU A 36 19.81 19.11 6.21
N SER A 37 20.42 19.98 7.03
CA SER A 37 21.88 20.15 7.09
C SER A 37 22.65 18.89 7.48
N VAL A 38 21.98 17.93 8.13
CA VAL A 38 22.56 16.63 8.53
C VAL A 38 22.84 15.72 7.33
N ILE A 39 22.12 15.91 6.20
CA ILE A 39 22.31 15.12 5.00
C ILE A 39 23.64 15.48 4.35
N GLN A 40 24.49 14.48 4.09
CA GLN A 40 25.81 14.62 3.52
C GLN A 40 25.91 13.90 2.17
N PRO A 41 26.88 14.22 1.31
CA PRO A 41 27.16 13.47 0.10
C PRO A 41 27.35 11.98 0.35
N ASN A 42 26.90 11.15 -0.59
CA ASN A 42 26.98 9.67 -0.57
C ASN A 42 26.15 8.99 0.53
N GLN A 43 25.24 9.69 1.18
CA GLN A 43 24.31 9.11 2.14
C GLN A 43 23.06 8.54 1.47
N ARG A 44 22.43 7.57 2.14
CA ARG A 44 21.13 7.03 1.77
C ARG A 44 20.04 7.66 2.61
N VAL A 45 19.06 8.27 1.95
CA VAL A 45 17.93 8.98 2.56
C VAL A 45 16.64 8.24 2.24
N PHE A 46 15.95 7.77 3.27
CA PHE A 46 14.59 7.26 3.14
C PHE A 46 13.59 8.42 3.11
N ILE A 47 12.62 8.33 2.19
CA ILE A 47 11.52 9.28 2.08
C ILE A 47 10.20 8.55 2.31
N HIS A 48 9.39 9.08 3.23
CA HIS A 48 8.04 8.59 3.50
C HIS A 48 7.19 8.59 2.24
N GLY A 49 6.42 7.54 2.04
CA GLY A 49 5.65 7.32 0.82
C GLY A 49 4.16 7.61 0.96
N SER A 50 3.42 7.26 -0.10
CA SER A 50 1.97 7.31 -0.18
C SER A 50 1.42 8.73 0.13
N ALA A 51 0.30 8.84 0.84
CA ALA A 51 -0.30 10.11 1.25
C ALA A 51 0.63 10.98 2.11
N HIS A 52 1.63 10.37 2.73
CA HIS A 52 2.60 11.01 3.63
C HIS A 52 3.92 11.39 2.95
N THR A 53 3.99 11.42 1.60
CA THR A 53 5.18 11.96 0.91
C THR A 53 5.47 13.38 1.42
N PRO A 54 6.68 13.66 1.99
CA PRO A 54 7.00 14.93 2.66
C PRO A 54 7.38 16.02 1.65
N THR A 55 6.46 16.41 0.78
CA THR A 55 6.70 17.30 -0.38
C THR A 55 7.31 18.62 0.03
N TYR A 56 6.89 19.19 1.17
CA TYR A 56 7.46 20.43 1.69
C TYR A 56 8.98 20.32 1.97
N LEU A 57 9.41 19.24 2.64
CA LEU A 57 10.84 19.02 2.89
C LEU A 57 11.60 18.65 1.61
N LEU A 58 10.96 17.98 0.65
CA LEU A 58 11.58 17.65 -0.64
C LEU A 58 11.84 18.89 -1.48
N GLU A 59 10.91 19.86 -1.49
CA GLU A 59 11.14 21.17 -2.12
C GLU A 59 12.37 21.87 -1.53
N HIS A 60 12.54 21.82 -0.20
CA HIS A 60 13.68 22.41 0.46
C HIS A 60 14.97 21.60 0.24
N LEU A 61 14.89 20.28 0.14
CA LEU A 61 16.02 19.41 -0.18
C LEU A 61 16.57 19.73 -1.59
N ALA A 62 15.71 20.00 -2.56
CA ALA A 62 16.13 20.45 -3.88
C ALA A 62 16.93 21.78 -3.82
N LYS A 63 16.57 22.69 -2.92
CA LYS A 63 17.32 23.96 -2.71
C LYS A 63 18.71 23.73 -2.10
N GLU A 64 18.91 22.61 -1.40
CA GLU A 64 20.20 22.21 -0.80
C GLU A 64 21.10 21.41 -1.77
N ALA A 65 20.67 21.18 -3.01
CA ALA A 65 21.41 20.39 -4.00
C ALA A 65 22.85 20.90 -4.24
N TYR A 66 23.08 22.21 -4.13
CA TYR A 66 24.40 22.82 -4.35
C TYR A 66 25.52 22.23 -3.47
N ARG A 67 25.20 21.66 -2.31
CA ARG A 67 26.15 21.03 -1.39
C ARG A 67 26.10 19.51 -1.38
N LEU A 68 25.13 18.90 -2.06
CA LEU A 68 24.88 17.46 -2.04
C LEU A 68 25.38 16.83 -3.35
N GLN A 69 25.94 15.65 -3.23
CA GLN A 69 26.39 14.85 -4.37
C GLN A 69 26.16 13.38 -4.07
N ASN A 70 25.63 12.64 -5.07
CA ASN A 70 25.42 11.20 -4.99
C ASN A 70 24.62 10.76 -3.74
N VAL A 71 23.55 11.49 -3.41
CA VAL A 71 22.63 11.11 -2.33
C VAL A 71 21.64 10.11 -2.89
N GLU A 72 21.61 8.89 -2.35
CA GLU A 72 20.66 7.86 -2.74
C GLU A 72 19.33 8.07 -2.01
N ILE A 73 18.25 8.16 -2.79
CA ILE A 73 16.88 8.33 -2.28
C ILE A 73 16.15 7.00 -2.37
N VAL A 74 15.74 6.47 -1.22
CA VAL A 74 14.99 5.21 -1.13
C VAL A 74 13.55 5.49 -0.69
N SER A 75 12.59 4.95 -1.42
CA SER A 75 11.15 5.14 -1.14
C SER A 75 10.29 4.05 -1.79
N ILE A 76 9.02 3.99 -1.36
CA ILE A 76 7.94 3.33 -2.10
C ILE A 76 6.90 4.38 -2.51
N SER A 77 6.11 4.12 -3.54
CA SER A 77 4.85 4.83 -3.90
C SER A 77 4.79 6.32 -3.51
N VAL A 78 5.74 7.12 -4.01
CA VAL A 78 5.76 8.56 -3.76
C VAL A 78 4.68 9.29 -4.57
N TYR A 79 4.12 10.35 -3.99
CA TYR A 79 3.08 11.19 -4.60
C TYR A 79 3.51 12.66 -4.62
N GLY A 80 2.92 13.42 -5.55
CA GLY A 80 3.25 14.83 -5.74
C GLY A 80 4.52 15.06 -6.56
N ASP A 81 5.00 16.30 -6.57
CA ASP A 81 6.28 16.68 -7.19
C ASP A 81 7.41 16.38 -6.20
N LEU A 82 8.33 15.51 -6.60
CA LEU A 82 9.51 15.19 -5.78
C LEU A 82 10.55 16.30 -5.79
N HIS A 83 10.49 17.22 -6.76
CA HIS A 83 11.44 18.30 -6.99
C HIS A 83 12.88 17.87 -7.29
N ILE A 84 13.31 16.72 -6.76
CA ILE A 84 14.67 16.16 -6.84
C ILE A 84 14.85 15.13 -7.96
N ASP A 85 13.78 14.74 -8.66
CA ASP A 85 13.77 13.74 -9.73
C ASP A 85 14.04 14.33 -11.14
N LYS A 86 14.41 15.61 -11.19
CA LYS A 86 14.62 16.33 -12.44
C LYS A 86 16.03 16.11 -12.99
N PRO A 87 16.22 16.15 -14.33
CA PRO A 87 17.52 15.89 -14.97
C PRO A 87 18.66 16.79 -14.48
N GLU A 88 18.38 18.03 -14.05
CA GLU A 88 19.37 18.95 -13.49
C GLU A 88 19.99 18.46 -12.17
N PHE A 89 19.31 17.57 -11.44
CA PHE A 89 19.78 17.03 -10.15
C PHE A 89 20.41 15.64 -10.25
N LYS A 90 20.67 15.13 -11.44
CA LYS A 90 21.20 13.77 -11.69
C LYS A 90 22.52 13.45 -10.96
N ASP A 91 23.35 14.46 -10.72
CA ASP A 91 24.63 14.31 -10.02
C ASP A 91 24.49 14.50 -8.50
N ASN A 92 23.34 15.04 -8.06
CA ASN A 92 23.03 15.32 -6.66
C ASN A 92 22.27 14.17 -6.01
N PHE A 93 21.21 13.67 -6.70
CA PHE A 93 20.28 12.67 -6.19
C PHE A 93 20.15 11.50 -7.15
N HIS A 94 20.17 10.29 -6.59
CA HIS A 94 19.90 9.06 -7.31
C HIS A 94 18.71 8.35 -6.66
N ILE A 95 17.59 8.24 -7.39
CA ILE A 95 16.38 7.59 -6.85
C ILE A 95 16.49 6.09 -7.07
N ASN A 96 16.49 5.33 -5.97
CA ASN A 96 16.45 3.89 -5.95
C ASN A 96 15.11 3.43 -5.35
N SER A 97 14.14 3.19 -6.21
CA SER A 97 12.76 2.94 -5.81
C SER A 97 12.50 1.48 -5.48
N LEU A 98 11.79 1.22 -4.38
CA LEU A 98 11.33 -0.12 -4.02
C LEU A 98 9.95 -0.45 -4.59
N PHE A 99 9.28 0.54 -5.20
CA PHE A 99 8.03 0.39 -5.95
C PHE A 99 7.86 1.57 -6.92
N VAL A 100 7.72 1.28 -8.20
CA VAL A 100 7.65 2.30 -9.26
C VAL A 100 6.25 2.93 -9.31
N SER A 101 6.09 4.10 -8.68
CA SER A 101 4.88 4.91 -8.76
C SER A 101 4.78 5.70 -10.07
N ALA A 102 3.61 6.28 -10.32
CA ALA A 102 3.39 7.07 -11.56
C ALA A 102 4.34 8.27 -11.67
N SER A 103 4.71 8.90 -10.55
CA SER A 103 5.59 10.07 -10.49
C SER A 103 7.01 9.77 -10.97
N ILE A 104 7.56 8.59 -10.64
CA ILE A 104 8.94 8.23 -10.99
C ILE A 104 9.09 7.30 -12.18
N ARG A 105 7.97 6.84 -12.75
CA ARG A 105 7.96 5.86 -13.86
C ARG A 105 8.80 6.27 -15.08
N ASN A 106 8.69 7.54 -15.47
CA ASN A 106 9.48 8.07 -16.57
C ASN A 106 10.96 8.10 -16.24
N ALA A 107 11.33 8.48 -15.01
CA ALA A 107 12.73 8.52 -14.59
C ALA A 107 13.35 7.11 -14.62
N VAL A 108 12.65 6.09 -14.12
CA VAL A 108 13.12 4.69 -14.16
C VAL A 108 13.31 4.21 -15.61
N ASN A 109 12.33 4.42 -16.48
CA ASN A 109 12.45 3.94 -17.87
C ASN A 109 13.41 4.75 -18.74
N SER A 110 13.84 5.93 -18.28
CA SER A 110 14.83 6.78 -18.95
C SER A 110 16.24 6.66 -18.35
N GLY A 111 16.42 5.81 -17.31
CA GLY A 111 17.74 5.59 -16.67
C GLY A 111 18.18 6.69 -15.70
N TYR A 112 17.28 7.55 -15.24
CA TYR A 112 17.54 8.56 -14.20
C TYR A 112 17.19 8.09 -12.79
N ALA A 113 16.51 6.95 -12.68
CA ALA A 113 16.17 6.29 -11.43
C ALA A 113 16.26 4.77 -11.63
N ASP A 114 16.45 4.04 -10.54
CA ASP A 114 16.49 2.58 -10.54
C ASP A 114 15.31 1.98 -9.77
N TYR A 115 15.08 0.69 -9.99
CA TYR A 115 14.07 -0.09 -9.30
C TYR A 115 14.69 -1.35 -8.69
N VAL A 116 14.44 -1.57 -7.41
CA VAL A 116 14.79 -2.80 -6.69
C VAL A 116 13.57 -3.70 -6.63
N PRO A 117 13.55 -4.82 -7.36
CA PRO A 117 12.46 -5.80 -7.27
C PRO A 117 12.55 -6.56 -5.94
N VAL A 118 11.53 -6.38 -5.11
CA VAL A 118 11.43 -6.97 -3.77
C VAL A 118 9.96 -7.14 -3.38
N PHE A 119 9.61 -8.17 -2.61
CA PHE A 119 8.29 -8.26 -2.00
C PHE A 119 8.13 -7.19 -0.92
N LEU A 120 6.96 -6.61 -0.84
CA LEU A 120 6.73 -5.51 0.09
C LEU A 120 6.95 -5.94 1.55
N SER A 121 6.59 -7.18 1.89
CA SER A 121 6.85 -7.77 3.21
C SER A 121 8.34 -7.89 3.58
N GLU A 122 9.22 -7.95 2.59
CA GLU A 122 10.67 -8.18 2.79
C GLU A 122 11.49 -6.88 2.86
N ILE A 123 10.90 -5.73 2.48
CA ILE A 123 11.61 -4.44 2.51
C ILE A 123 12.16 -4.12 3.92
N PRO A 124 11.40 -4.30 5.02
CA PRO A 124 11.92 -4.06 6.36
C PRO A 124 13.20 -4.83 6.69
N GLU A 125 13.35 -6.05 6.15
CA GLU A 125 14.56 -6.85 6.37
C GLU A 125 15.78 -6.28 5.64
N LEU A 126 15.61 -5.62 4.48
CA LEU A 126 16.71 -4.92 3.80
C LEU A 126 17.31 -3.81 4.67
N PHE A 127 16.46 -3.14 5.48
CA PHE A 127 16.90 -2.10 6.40
C PHE A 127 17.51 -2.70 7.68
N LYS A 128 16.85 -3.71 8.28
CA LYS A 128 17.28 -4.35 9.53
C LYS A 128 18.59 -5.11 9.39
N GLN A 129 18.85 -5.70 8.21
CA GLN A 129 20.08 -6.48 7.94
C GLN A 129 21.20 -5.62 7.33
N ASP A 130 21.04 -4.29 7.27
CA ASP A 130 22.02 -3.38 6.66
C ASP A 130 22.36 -3.71 5.18
N ILE A 131 21.43 -4.34 4.44
CA ILE A 131 21.55 -4.53 2.99
C ILE A 131 21.30 -3.18 2.29
N LEU A 132 20.30 -2.44 2.76
CA LEU A 132 20.04 -1.05 2.40
C LEU A 132 20.03 -0.19 3.68
N PRO A 133 21.21 0.08 4.30
CA PRO A 133 21.28 0.87 5.54
C PRO A 133 20.78 2.29 5.30
N ILE A 134 19.98 2.84 6.21
CA ILE A 134 19.40 4.18 6.11
C ILE A 134 20.22 5.15 6.99
N ASP A 135 20.84 6.15 6.37
CA ASP A 135 21.52 7.20 7.11
C ASP A 135 20.54 8.23 7.67
N VAL A 136 19.59 8.68 6.84
CA VAL A 136 18.59 9.67 7.24
C VAL A 136 17.19 9.20 6.80
N ALA A 137 16.20 9.26 7.70
CA ALA A 137 14.80 9.07 7.36
C ALA A 137 14.06 10.41 7.43
N ILE A 138 13.41 10.81 6.35
CA ILE A 138 12.50 11.96 6.30
C ILE A 138 11.08 11.41 6.35
N VAL A 139 10.37 11.65 7.44
CA VAL A 139 9.01 11.17 7.66
C VAL A 139 8.03 12.30 7.89
N HIS A 140 6.79 12.11 7.46
CA HIS A 140 5.68 13.05 7.63
C HIS A 140 4.76 12.51 8.72
N VAL A 141 4.52 13.29 9.77
CA VAL A 141 3.85 12.82 10.98
C VAL A 141 2.82 13.83 11.49
N SER A 142 1.89 13.36 12.33
CA SER A 142 1.00 14.23 13.10
C SER A 142 1.78 15.02 14.17
N PRO A 143 1.22 16.12 14.69
CA PRO A 143 1.75 16.74 15.91
C PRO A 143 1.82 15.73 17.07
N PRO A 144 2.75 15.93 18.02
CA PRO A 144 2.79 15.10 19.21
C PRO A 144 1.56 15.32 20.08
N ASP A 145 1.05 14.23 20.64
CA ASP A 145 0.00 14.28 21.64
C ASP A 145 0.51 14.75 23.02
N ASP A 146 -0.38 14.76 24.02
CA ASP A 146 -0.04 15.14 25.40
C ASP A 146 1.04 14.25 26.06
N HIS A 147 1.32 13.09 25.46
CA HIS A 147 2.36 12.16 25.91
C HIS A 147 3.60 12.19 25.02
N GLY A 148 3.65 13.07 24.01
CA GLY A 148 4.77 13.23 23.09
C GLY A 148 4.83 12.30 21.91
N TYR A 149 3.77 11.55 21.63
CA TYR A 149 3.73 10.63 20.50
C TYR A 149 3.14 11.30 19.26
N CYS A 150 3.90 11.29 18.17
CA CYS A 150 3.46 11.58 16.82
C CYS A 150 2.97 10.29 16.14
N SER A 151 2.08 10.41 15.15
CA SER A 151 1.64 9.29 14.33
C SER A 151 2.25 9.40 12.93
N LEU A 152 2.69 8.26 12.37
CA LEU A 152 3.02 8.12 10.94
C LEU A 152 1.77 8.21 10.05
N GLY A 153 0.61 8.49 10.65
CA GLY A 153 -0.66 8.70 9.97
C GLY A 153 -1.13 7.47 9.21
N VAL A 154 -1.59 7.70 8.00
CA VAL A 154 -2.16 6.67 7.12
C VAL A 154 -1.10 5.94 6.26
N SER A 155 0.19 6.05 6.57
CA SER A 155 1.26 5.36 5.85
C SER A 155 2.30 4.84 6.85
N VAL A 156 2.00 3.73 7.51
CA VAL A 156 2.93 3.08 8.46
C VAL A 156 3.92 2.20 7.71
N ASP A 157 3.44 1.40 6.79
CA ASP A 157 4.14 0.57 5.80
C ASP A 157 5.63 0.28 6.14
N ILE A 158 6.55 0.67 5.29
CA ILE A 158 8.01 0.55 5.53
C ILE A 158 8.56 1.73 6.35
N ALA A 159 7.78 2.79 6.55
CA ALA A 159 8.23 3.97 7.28
C ALA A 159 8.54 3.66 8.75
N ARG A 160 7.76 2.76 9.36
CA ARG A 160 8.05 2.27 10.72
C ARG A 160 9.42 1.64 10.82
N SER A 161 9.75 0.75 9.91
CA SER A 161 11.04 0.08 9.89
C SER A 161 12.18 1.04 9.54
N ALA A 162 11.97 1.99 8.62
CA ALA A 162 12.95 3.04 8.33
C ALA A 162 13.26 3.91 9.57
N VAL A 163 12.24 4.34 10.33
CA VAL A 163 12.42 5.09 11.59
C VAL A 163 13.18 4.27 12.63
N ASN A 164 13.00 2.95 12.67
CA ASN A 164 13.66 2.10 13.64
C ASN A 164 15.15 1.87 13.33
N THR A 165 15.55 1.94 12.06
CA THR A 165 16.90 1.61 11.59
C THR A 165 17.74 2.83 11.21
N ALA A 166 17.11 3.95 10.84
CA ALA A 166 17.83 5.17 10.44
C ALA A 166 18.70 5.74 11.55
N ARG A 167 19.88 6.27 11.18
CA ARG A 167 20.79 6.95 12.10
C ARG A 167 20.25 8.31 12.53
N TYR A 168 19.63 9.05 11.59
CA TYR A 168 18.99 10.35 11.83
C TYR A 168 17.55 10.31 11.33
N ILE A 169 16.67 10.98 12.08
CA ILE A 169 15.24 11.02 11.72
C ILE A 169 14.80 12.49 11.71
N ILE A 170 14.33 12.95 10.56
CA ILE A 170 13.75 14.28 10.35
C ILE A 170 12.24 14.11 10.21
N ALA A 171 11.47 14.81 11.03
CA ALA A 171 10.02 14.78 10.99
C ALA A 171 9.44 16.07 10.39
N GLN A 172 8.72 15.94 9.29
CA GLN A 172 7.77 16.95 8.82
C GLN A 172 6.50 16.81 9.64
N VAL A 173 6.21 17.78 10.51
CA VAL A 173 5.07 17.74 11.43
C VAL A 173 3.93 18.55 10.85
N ASN A 174 2.79 17.87 10.62
CA ASN A 174 1.64 18.47 9.95
C ASN A 174 0.35 18.20 10.75
N PRO A 175 -0.38 19.24 11.20
CA PRO A 175 -1.63 19.08 11.91
C PRO A 175 -2.75 18.42 11.08
N ASN A 176 -2.65 18.44 9.75
CA ASN A 176 -3.58 17.75 8.86
C ASN A 176 -3.31 16.23 8.74
N ALA A 177 -2.16 15.74 9.27
CA ALA A 177 -1.85 14.32 9.31
C ALA A 177 -2.72 13.61 10.35
N PRO A 178 -3.53 12.60 9.97
CA PRO A 178 -4.40 11.90 10.91
C PRO A 178 -3.58 11.09 11.93
N ARG A 179 -4.10 11.00 13.14
CA ARG A 179 -3.59 10.10 14.16
C ARG A 179 -4.19 8.72 13.95
N THR A 180 -3.35 7.72 13.75
CA THR A 180 -3.80 6.33 13.58
C THR A 180 -3.35 5.44 14.74
N HIS A 181 -4.07 4.35 14.96
CA HIS A 181 -3.77 3.34 15.97
C HIS A 181 -2.96 2.19 15.38
N GLY A 182 -2.06 1.61 16.16
CA GLY A 182 -1.20 0.51 15.75
C GLY A 182 0.29 0.85 15.89
N ASP A 183 1.10 0.47 14.90
CA ASP A 183 2.56 0.57 14.97
C ASP A 183 3.10 1.94 14.57
N GLY A 184 2.24 2.85 14.11
CA GLY A 184 2.64 4.17 13.60
C GLY A 184 3.02 5.20 14.66
N LEU A 185 2.95 4.89 15.97
CA LEU A 185 3.23 5.86 17.02
C LEU A 185 4.72 5.95 17.34
N ILE A 186 5.28 7.16 17.21
CA ILE A 186 6.69 7.48 17.45
C ILE A 186 6.79 8.58 18.48
N HIS A 187 7.53 8.36 19.57
CA HIS A 187 7.75 9.42 20.54
C HIS A 187 8.67 10.51 19.96
N SER A 188 8.33 11.77 20.17
CA SER A 188 9.03 12.94 19.58
C SER A 188 10.51 13.00 19.92
N SER A 189 10.94 12.43 21.03
CA SER A 189 12.36 12.33 21.39
C SER A 189 13.20 11.45 20.45
N ARG A 190 12.56 10.68 19.56
CA ARG A 190 13.25 9.92 18.52
C ARG A 190 13.64 10.78 17.31
N PHE A 191 12.99 11.91 17.13
CA PHE A 191 13.29 12.81 16.03
C PHE A 191 14.48 13.71 16.36
N HIS A 192 15.45 13.75 15.47
CA HIS A 192 16.62 14.62 15.58
C HIS A 192 16.29 16.07 15.20
N ALA A 193 15.34 16.24 14.29
CA ALA A 193 14.80 17.53 13.89
C ALA A 193 13.31 17.41 13.58
N MET A 194 12.55 18.44 13.95
CA MET A 194 11.11 18.55 13.66
C MET A 194 10.86 19.86 12.93
N VAL A 195 10.23 19.79 11.77
CA VAL A 195 9.88 20.93 10.91
C VAL A 195 8.37 21.04 10.82
N TYR A 196 7.80 22.17 11.20
CA TYR A 196 6.35 22.39 11.09
C TYR A 196 5.96 22.78 9.67
N CYS A 197 4.89 22.16 9.16
CA CYS A 197 4.19 22.58 7.96
C CYS A 197 2.68 22.40 8.16
N GLU A 198 1.88 23.01 7.31
CA GLU A 198 0.41 22.91 7.34
C GLU A 198 -0.09 22.76 5.90
N ASP A 199 0.22 21.59 5.33
CA ASP A 199 -0.14 21.24 3.96
C ASP A 199 -1.26 20.19 3.94
N ASP A 200 -2.02 20.14 2.86
CA ASP A 200 -2.95 19.03 2.63
C ASP A 200 -2.18 17.75 2.32
N LEU A 201 -2.70 16.61 2.82
CA LEU A 201 -2.17 15.31 2.45
C LEU A 201 -2.48 14.98 0.99
N HIS A 202 -1.62 14.19 0.36
CA HIS A 202 -1.90 13.70 -0.98
C HIS A 202 -3.14 12.82 -0.97
N THR A 203 -4.04 13.07 -1.93
CA THR A 203 -5.28 12.33 -2.12
C THR A 203 -5.29 11.62 -3.47
N ALA A 204 -6.09 10.56 -3.57
CA ALA A 204 -6.34 9.86 -4.82
C ALA A 204 -7.83 9.56 -4.97
N ASN A 205 -8.33 9.66 -6.18
CA ASN A 205 -9.70 9.27 -6.52
C ASN A 205 -9.65 8.06 -7.46
N PHE A 206 -10.20 6.94 -6.99
CA PHE A 206 -10.23 5.68 -7.74
C PHE A 206 -11.61 5.38 -8.33
N THR A 207 -12.66 6.11 -7.93
CA THR A 207 -14.06 5.79 -8.22
C THR A 207 -14.51 6.11 -9.66
N GLU A 208 -13.83 7.00 -10.37
CA GLU A 208 -14.28 7.57 -11.65
C GLU A 208 -14.18 6.62 -12.86
N LYS A 209 -13.61 5.41 -12.73
CA LYS A 209 -13.28 4.54 -13.87
C LYS A 209 -14.08 3.23 -13.94
N SER A 210 -15.19 3.12 -13.23
CA SER A 210 -16.01 1.89 -13.24
C SER A 210 -16.94 1.85 -14.44
N GLY A 211 -16.53 1.14 -15.51
CA GLY A 211 -17.36 0.82 -16.67
C GLY A 211 -18.21 -0.44 -16.48
N PRO A 212 -19.10 -0.76 -17.43
CA PRO A 212 -19.96 -1.97 -17.38
C PRO A 212 -19.17 -3.28 -17.24
N GLU A 213 -18.00 -3.37 -17.87
CA GLU A 213 -17.09 -4.54 -17.80
C GLU A 213 -16.56 -4.72 -16.39
N THR A 214 -16.11 -3.65 -15.77
CA THR A 214 -15.59 -3.64 -14.40
C THR A 214 -16.65 -4.07 -13.39
N LEU A 215 -17.90 -3.62 -13.57
CA LEU A 215 -19.03 -4.04 -12.73
C LEU A 215 -19.36 -5.53 -12.88
N LYS A 216 -19.26 -6.10 -14.10
CA LYS A 216 -19.42 -7.55 -14.30
C LYS A 216 -18.33 -8.34 -13.58
N ILE A 217 -17.06 -7.89 -13.69
CA ILE A 217 -15.94 -8.48 -12.94
C ILE A 217 -16.22 -8.41 -11.44
N GLY A 218 -16.65 -7.25 -10.94
CA GLY A 218 -17.03 -7.05 -9.53
C GLY A 218 -18.10 -8.04 -9.07
N GLY A 219 -19.14 -8.26 -9.88
CA GLY A 219 -20.20 -9.23 -9.59
C GLY A 219 -19.69 -10.69 -9.55
N PHE A 220 -18.84 -11.10 -10.49
CA PHE A 220 -18.23 -12.42 -10.48
C PHE A 220 -17.31 -12.65 -9.28
N VAL A 221 -16.51 -11.63 -8.92
CA VAL A 221 -15.64 -11.71 -7.75
C VAL A 221 -16.47 -11.76 -6.46
N ALA A 222 -17.50 -10.92 -6.33
CA ALA A 222 -18.42 -10.96 -5.19
C ALA A 222 -19.10 -12.32 -5.02
N GLY A 223 -19.44 -12.99 -6.12
CA GLY A 223 -19.98 -14.37 -6.10
C GLY A 223 -18.99 -15.44 -5.60
N LEU A 224 -17.70 -15.12 -5.49
CA LEU A 224 -16.69 -16.01 -4.88
C LEU A 224 -16.47 -15.73 -3.39
N ILE A 225 -17.02 -14.63 -2.86
CA ILE A 225 -16.87 -14.20 -1.46
C ILE A 225 -18.07 -14.75 -0.68
N ASP A 226 -17.80 -15.50 0.36
CA ASP A 226 -18.82 -15.98 1.29
C ASP A 226 -18.95 -15.01 2.48
N ASP A 227 -20.06 -15.06 3.21
CA ASP A 227 -20.18 -14.37 4.49
C ASP A 227 -19.04 -14.79 5.44
N ARG A 228 -18.62 -13.86 6.28
CA ARG A 228 -17.54 -14.06 7.27
C ARG A 228 -16.15 -14.28 6.64
N CYS A 229 -15.97 -13.96 5.36
CA CYS A 229 -14.64 -13.93 4.74
C CYS A 229 -13.83 -12.76 5.27
N THR A 230 -12.51 -12.91 5.30
CA THR A 230 -11.56 -11.80 5.45
C THR A 230 -11.04 -11.42 4.08
N ILE A 231 -11.14 -10.16 3.70
CA ILE A 231 -10.80 -9.67 2.37
C ILE A 231 -9.56 -8.79 2.36
N GLN A 232 -8.73 -8.96 1.34
CA GLN A 232 -7.70 -8.03 0.91
C GLN A 232 -8.08 -7.51 -0.48
N MET A 233 -7.92 -6.22 -0.66
CA MET A 233 -8.17 -5.58 -1.95
C MET A 233 -7.07 -4.57 -2.25
N GLY A 234 -6.73 -4.46 -3.54
CA GLY A 234 -5.93 -3.35 -4.05
C GLY A 234 -6.77 -2.07 -4.20
N ILE A 235 -6.25 -1.15 -4.98
CA ILE A 235 -6.92 0.09 -5.39
C ILE A 235 -7.28 0.04 -6.86
N GLY A 236 -8.22 0.89 -7.25
CA GLY A 236 -8.62 1.11 -8.65
C GLY A 236 -10.02 0.61 -8.96
N ALA A 237 -10.39 0.69 -10.22
CA ALA A 237 -11.75 0.47 -10.69
C ALA A 237 -12.32 -0.93 -10.37
N ILE A 238 -11.48 -1.99 -10.40
CA ILE A 238 -11.96 -3.36 -10.10
C ILE A 238 -12.23 -3.55 -8.62
N PRO A 239 -11.30 -3.25 -7.68
CA PRO A 239 -11.58 -3.29 -6.25
C PRO A 239 -12.81 -2.47 -5.85
N ASP A 240 -12.95 -1.25 -6.36
CA ASP A 240 -14.13 -0.42 -6.09
C ASP A 240 -15.44 -1.05 -6.62
N ALA A 241 -15.39 -1.68 -7.81
CA ALA A 241 -16.54 -2.39 -8.35
C ALA A 241 -16.90 -3.62 -7.52
N VAL A 242 -15.92 -4.34 -6.98
CA VAL A 242 -16.14 -5.47 -6.06
C VAL A 242 -16.85 -4.97 -4.81
N LEU A 243 -16.33 -3.91 -4.16
CA LEU A 243 -16.94 -3.33 -2.95
C LEU A 243 -18.41 -2.96 -3.17
N LYS A 244 -18.74 -2.35 -4.32
CA LYS A 244 -20.11 -2.03 -4.72
C LYS A 244 -21.02 -3.26 -4.89
N CYS A 245 -20.45 -4.44 -5.06
CA CYS A 245 -21.21 -5.70 -5.18
C CYS A 245 -21.36 -6.46 -3.85
N LEU A 246 -20.78 -5.97 -2.73
CA LEU A 246 -20.77 -6.66 -1.43
C LEU A 246 -21.94 -6.30 -0.51
N TYR A 247 -22.86 -5.43 -0.92
CA TYR A 247 -23.95 -4.94 -0.03
C TYR A 247 -24.88 -6.01 0.54
N ASN A 248 -24.93 -7.19 -0.06
CA ASN A 248 -25.74 -8.32 0.42
C ASN A 248 -24.94 -9.31 1.30
N HIS A 249 -23.64 -9.09 1.48
CA HIS A 249 -22.78 -9.92 2.34
C HIS A 249 -22.92 -9.51 3.81
N LYS A 250 -22.48 -10.39 4.70
CA LYS A 250 -22.55 -10.19 6.16
C LYS A 250 -21.24 -10.55 6.82
N ASP A 251 -20.92 -9.79 7.87
CA ASP A 251 -19.85 -10.11 8.80
C ASP A 251 -18.47 -10.23 8.13
N LEU A 252 -18.20 -9.45 7.11
CA LEU A 252 -16.89 -9.45 6.44
C LEU A 252 -15.81 -8.85 7.36
N GLY A 253 -14.59 -9.33 7.19
CA GLY A 253 -13.40 -8.76 7.82
C GLY A 253 -12.45 -8.17 6.78
N VAL A 254 -11.56 -7.27 7.22
CA VAL A 254 -10.51 -6.69 6.38
C VAL A 254 -9.14 -6.91 7.01
N HIS A 255 -8.24 -7.50 6.22
CA HIS A 255 -6.82 -7.58 6.45
C HIS A 255 -6.14 -7.34 5.11
N THR A 256 -5.62 -6.15 4.91
CA THR A 256 -5.18 -5.67 3.60
C THR A 256 -3.90 -4.84 3.74
N GLU A 257 -3.08 -4.85 2.71
CA GLU A 257 -1.94 -3.94 2.58
C GLU A 257 -2.40 -2.49 2.63
N MET A 258 -3.39 -2.17 1.80
CA MET A 258 -3.91 -0.83 1.62
C MET A 258 -5.44 -0.80 1.68
N CYS A 259 -6.00 0.28 2.22
CA CYS A 259 -7.44 0.55 2.16
C CYS A 259 -7.73 1.89 1.44
N SER A 260 -8.93 1.98 0.85
CA SER A 260 -9.44 3.15 0.12
C SER A 260 -10.86 3.51 0.57
N ASP A 261 -11.42 4.60 0.04
CA ASP A 261 -12.74 5.14 0.40
C ASP A 261 -13.87 4.10 0.35
N GLY A 262 -13.78 3.15 -0.56
CA GLY A 262 -14.86 2.18 -0.79
C GLY A 262 -15.21 1.30 0.41
N ILE A 263 -14.37 1.23 1.45
CA ILE A 263 -14.68 0.45 2.67
C ILE A 263 -15.60 1.19 3.63
N ILE A 264 -15.64 2.54 3.61
CA ILE A 264 -16.37 3.35 4.60
C ILE A 264 -17.84 2.93 4.66
N ASP A 265 -18.50 2.95 3.52
CA ASP A 265 -19.92 2.61 3.38
C ASP A 265 -20.24 1.20 3.90
N LEU A 266 -19.35 0.23 3.65
CA LEU A 266 -19.54 -1.16 4.10
C LEU A 266 -19.32 -1.31 5.62
N VAL A 267 -18.43 -0.51 6.20
CA VAL A 267 -18.22 -0.45 7.65
C VAL A 267 -19.42 0.21 8.32
N GLU A 268 -19.89 1.34 7.83
CA GLU A 268 -21.06 2.07 8.38
C GLU A 268 -22.36 1.22 8.33
N LYS A 269 -22.48 0.36 7.33
CA LYS A 269 -23.63 -0.55 7.17
C LYS A 269 -23.44 -1.90 7.92
N ASP A 270 -22.44 -2.04 8.76
CA ASP A 270 -22.10 -3.28 9.50
C ASP A 270 -21.88 -4.52 8.61
N ILE A 271 -21.63 -4.33 7.32
CA ILE A 271 -21.26 -5.40 6.38
C ILE A 271 -19.83 -5.84 6.64
N ILE A 272 -18.91 -4.87 6.83
CA ILE A 272 -17.56 -5.08 7.33
C ILE A 272 -17.56 -4.72 8.81
N ASN A 273 -17.54 -5.73 9.68
CA ASN A 273 -17.50 -5.53 11.13
C ASN A 273 -16.34 -6.27 11.81
N ASN A 274 -15.58 -7.05 11.05
CA ASN A 274 -14.39 -7.76 11.52
C ASN A 274 -14.63 -8.78 12.67
N LYS A 275 -15.86 -9.10 13.02
CA LYS A 275 -16.21 -9.94 14.17
C LYS A 275 -15.64 -11.35 14.09
N TYR A 276 -15.57 -11.91 12.88
CA TYR A 276 -15.17 -13.31 12.64
C TYR A 276 -13.71 -13.46 12.18
N LYS A 277 -12.91 -12.39 12.22
CA LYS A 277 -11.48 -12.50 11.99
C LYS A 277 -10.81 -13.32 13.08
N ASN A 278 -9.91 -14.22 12.70
CA ASN A 278 -9.16 -15.05 13.65
C ASN A 278 -8.04 -14.28 14.34
N ILE A 279 -7.52 -13.24 13.69
CA ILE A 279 -6.54 -12.32 14.25
C ILE A 279 -7.08 -10.88 14.13
N HIS A 280 -6.79 -10.06 15.14
CA HIS A 280 -7.32 -8.70 15.25
C HIS A 280 -8.85 -8.62 15.04
N PRO A 281 -9.67 -9.42 15.81
CA PRO A 281 -11.12 -9.33 15.70
C PRO A 281 -11.59 -7.90 16.01
N ASN A 282 -12.68 -7.49 15.36
CA ASN A 282 -13.28 -6.15 15.45
C ASN A 282 -12.37 -5.01 14.97
N LYS A 283 -11.29 -5.31 14.24
CA LYS A 283 -10.40 -4.29 13.66
C LYS A 283 -10.17 -4.51 12.17
N THR A 284 -10.34 -3.45 11.40
CA THR A 284 -9.79 -3.34 10.04
C THR A 284 -8.27 -3.19 10.16
N VAL A 285 -7.53 -4.15 9.62
CA VAL A 285 -6.06 -4.12 9.62
C VAL A 285 -5.58 -3.66 8.25
N SER A 286 -4.73 -2.64 8.24
CA SER A 286 -4.07 -2.16 7.03
C SER A 286 -2.64 -1.71 7.36
N SER A 287 -1.81 -1.51 6.36
CA SER A 287 -0.49 -0.92 6.53
C SER A 287 -0.47 0.53 6.07
N PHE A 288 -1.25 0.85 5.05
CA PHE A 288 -1.46 2.24 4.65
C PHE A 288 -2.86 2.45 4.06
N ALA A 289 -3.26 3.70 3.92
CA ALA A 289 -4.50 4.11 3.26
C ALA A 289 -4.21 5.21 2.23
N LEU A 290 -4.93 5.16 1.12
CA LEU A 290 -4.89 6.19 0.10
C LEU A 290 -6.29 6.40 -0.48
N GLY A 291 -6.77 7.62 -0.44
CA GLY A 291 -8.11 7.98 -0.87
C GLY A 291 -8.37 9.47 -0.77
N SER A 292 -9.61 9.83 -0.51
CA SER A 292 -10.03 11.20 -0.29
C SER A 292 -9.74 11.69 1.13
N LYS A 293 -9.90 13.00 1.35
CA LYS A 293 -9.86 13.58 2.70
C LYS A 293 -10.91 12.93 3.63
N GLN A 294 -12.07 12.52 3.09
CA GLN A 294 -13.11 11.83 3.87
C GLN A 294 -12.58 10.53 4.51
N LEU A 295 -11.78 9.75 3.76
CA LEU A 295 -11.15 8.54 4.30
C LEU A 295 -10.20 8.87 5.46
N TYR A 296 -9.39 9.92 5.31
CA TYR A 296 -8.43 10.32 6.34
C TYR A 296 -9.12 10.83 7.60
N ASP A 297 -10.17 11.64 7.44
CA ASP A 297 -11.00 12.10 8.55
C ASP A 297 -11.71 10.92 9.26
N TYR A 298 -12.18 9.92 8.50
CA TYR A 298 -12.83 8.73 9.05
C TYR A 298 -11.88 7.83 9.85
N ILE A 299 -10.63 7.74 9.41
CA ILE A 299 -9.58 6.94 10.07
C ILE A 299 -8.98 7.67 11.28
N ASN A 300 -9.02 9.02 11.28
CA ASN A 300 -8.39 9.82 12.33
C ASN A 300 -8.93 9.45 13.71
N ASP A 301 -8.01 9.04 14.60
CA ASP A 301 -8.28 8.59 15.98
C ASP A 301 -9.38 7.51 16.09
N ASN A 302 -9.54 6.69 15.06
CA ASN A 302 -10.53 5.63 15.01
C ASN A 302 -9.93 4.29 15.46
N PRO A 303 -10.26 3.79 16.68
CA PRO A 303 -9.69 2.54 17.21
C PRO A 303 -10.18 1.27 16.49
N ALA A 304 -11.18 1.37 15.59
CA ALA A 304 -11.60 0.25 14.76
C ALA A 304 -10.61 -0.06 13.63
N PHE A 305 -9.66 0.86 13.36
CA PHE A 305 -8.56 0.67 12.41
C PHE A 305 -7.25 0.41 13.15
N ALA A 306 -6.46 -0.52 12.62
CA ALA A 306 -5.10 -0.80 13.08
C ALA A 306 -4.14 -0.71 11.89
N PHE A 307 -3.27 0.30 11.90
CA PHE A 307 -2.21 0.47 10.92
C PHE A 307 -0.92 -0.13 11.46
N LEU A 308 -0.48 -1.22 10.82
CA LEU A 308 0.63 -2.04 11.32
C LEU A 308 1.79 -2.04 10.30
N ASP A 309 3.00 -2.38 10.79
CA ASP A 309 4.19 -2.53 9.97
C ASP A 309 3.93 -3.53 8.82
N ILE A 310 4.51 -3.28 7.67
CA ILE A 310 4.25 -4.06 6.47
C ILE A 310 4.77 -5.50 6.57
N ASP A 311 5.87 -5.74 7.31
CA ASP A 311 6.41 -7.07 7.53
C ASP A 311 5.44 -7.99 8.29
N TYR A 312 4.53 -7.40 9.08
CA TYR A 312 3.46 -8.11 9.75
C TYR A 312 2.21 -8.27 8.86
N VAL A 313 1.74 -7.15 8.26
CA VAL A 313 0.49 -7.14 7.49
C VAL A 313 0.59 -8.06 6.27
N ASN A 314 1.72 -8.03 5.59
CA ASN A 314 1.98 -8.76 4.36
C ASN A 314 2.64 -10.14 4.58
N ASP A 315 2.92 -10.54 5.83
CA ASP A 315 3.46 -11.88 6.08
C ASP A 315 2.44 -12.97 5.71
N PRO A 316 2.74 -13.87 4.76
CA PRO A 316 1.85 -14.98 4.41
C PRO A 316 1.49 -15.89 5.60
N HIS A 317 2.36 -16.00 6.62
CA HIS A 317 2.07 -16.75 7.84
C HIS A 317 1.02 -16.05 8.72
N ILE A 318 0.98 -14.72 8.72
CA ILE A 318 -0.03 -13.92 9.39
C ILE A 318 -1.33 -13.92 8.58
N ILE A 319 -1.25 -13.64 7.28
CA ILE A 319 -2.41 -13.61 6.38
C ILE A 319 -3.21 -14.90 6.46
N ARG A 320 -2.54 -16.06 6.37
CA ARG A 320 -3.18 -17.40 6.41
C ARG A 320 -3.93 -17.72 7.69
N ARG A 321 -3.65 -17.00 8.77
CA ARG A 321 -4.34 -17.20 10.07
C ARG A 321 -5.78 -16.72 10.05
N ASN A 322 -6.16 -15.85 9.12
CA ASN A 322 -7.56 -15.54 8.86
C ASN A 322 -8.15 -16.61 7.94
N ASN A 323 -9.16 -17.33 8.40
CA ASN A 323 -9.86 -18.31 7.58
C ASN A 323 -10.67 -17.62 6.48
N LYS A 324 -10.89 -18.32 5.36
CA LYS A 324 -11.57 -17.77 4.17
C LYS A 324 -10.93 -16.44 3.71
N MET A 325 -9.61 -16.39 3.70
CA MET A 325 -8.89 -15.20 3.21
C MET A 325 -9.07 -15.05 1.70
N ILE A 326 -9.66 -13.97 1.27
CA ILE A 326 -9.86 -13.62 -0.15
C ILE A 326 -8.85 -12.54 -0.51
N ALA A 327 -7.92 -12.87 -1.40
CA ALA A 327 -6.97 -11.92 -1.96
C ALA A 327 -7.39 -11.54 -3.37
N ILE A 328 -7.64 -10.25 -3.61
CA ILE A 328 -8.12 -9.73 -4.90
C ILE A 328 -7.06 -8.80 -5.46
N ASN A 329 -6.39 -9.25 -6.52
CA ASN A 329 -5.32 -8.51 -7.17
C ASN A 329 -5.58 -8.39 -8.67
N SER A 330 -4.92 -7.44 -9.32
CA SER A 330 -5.03 -7.24 -10.76
C SER A 330 -3.71 -7.59 -11.46
N ALA A 331 -3.71 -7.53 -12.79
CA ALA A 331 -2.55 -7.81 -13.61
C ALA A 331 -2.50 -6.92 -14.85
N VAL A 332 -1.33 -6.83 -15.45
CA VAL A 332 -1.13 -6.26 -16.79
C VAL A 332 -1.56 -7.28 -17.84
N GLU A 333 -1.05 -8.51 -17.73
CA GLU A 333 -1.40 -9.62 -18.62
C GLU A 333 -1.17 -10.98 -17.92
N ILE A 334 -1.84 -12.01 -18.44
CA ILE A 334 -1.69 -13.41 -18.00
C ILE A 334 -1.53 -14.33 -19.21
N ASP A 335 -0.56 -15.25 -19.17
CA ASP A 335 -0.40 -16.22 -20.25
C ASP A 335 -1.36 -17.43 -20.10
N ILE A 336 -1.55 -18.19 -21.19
CA ILE A 336 -2.44 -19.38 -21.19
C ILE A 336 -2.03 -20.48 -20.21
N THR A 337 -0.87 -20.40 -19.57
CA THR A 337 -0.45 -21.33 -18.51
C THR A 337 -0.76 -20.78 -17.11
N GLY A 338 -1.11 -19.52 -17.01
CA GLY A 338 -1.46 -18.84 -15.76
C GLY A 338 -0.28 -18.09 -15.11
N GLN A 339 0.80 -17.78 -15.84
CA GLN A 339 1.81 -16.83 -15.38
C GLN A 339 1.26 -15.40 -15.45
N VAL A 340 1.46 -14.61 -14.40
CA VAL A 340 0.90 -13.26 -14.25
C VAL A 340 2.00 -12.23 -14.23
N CYS A 341 1.93 -11.27 -15.15
CA CYS A 341 2.70 -10.04 -15.11
C CYS A 341 1.85 -8.91 -14.53
N SER A 342 2.35 -8.20 -13.53
CA SER A 342 1.66 -7.09 -12.87
C SER A 342 2.49 -5.82 -12.79
N ASP A 343 3.80 -5.89 -12.99
CA ASP A 343 4.75 -4.80 -12.76
C ASP A 343 5.28 -4.15 -14.04
N SER A 344 5.16 -4.83 -15.20
CA SER A 344 5.80 -4.38 -16.44
C SER A 344 4.94 -4.59 -17.68
N ILE A 345 5.26 -3.87 -18.78
CA ILE A 345 4.69 -4.04 -20.11
C ILE A 345 5.85 -4.38 -21.05
N GLY A 346 6.16 -5.67 -21.19
CA GLY A 346 7.42 -6.09 -21.78
C GLY A 346 8.59 -5.61 -20.92
N THR A 347 9.53 -4.87 -21.54
CA THR A 347 10.68 -4.28 -20.84
C THR A 347 10.39 -2.94 -20.16
N TYR A 348 9.20 -2.36 -20.37
CA TYR A 348 8.81 -1.09 -19.75
C TYR A 348 8.32 -1.34 -18.32
N GLN A 349 9.06 -0.84 -17.32
CA GLN A 349 8.69 -0.93 -15.91
C GLN A 349 7.50 -0.01 -15.62
N PHE A 350 6.35 -0.61 -15.29
CA PHE A 350 5.10 0.11 -15.07
C PHE A 350 4.78 0.33 -13.60
N SER A 351 5.15 -0.63 -12.76
CA SER A 351 4.86 -0.66 -11.32
C SER A 351 5.96 -1.41 -10.58
N GLY A 352 5.68 -1.98 -9.45
CA GLY A 352 6.57 -2.85 -8.69
C GLY A 352 5.88 -4.17 -8.33
N VAL A 353 6.64 -5.08 -7.75
CA VAL A 353 6.11 -6.37 -7.26
C VAL A 353 5.06 -6.13 -6.17
N GLY A 354 5.33 -5.22 -5.23
CA GLY A 354 4.43 -4.91 -4.12
C GLY A 354 4.11 -6.11 -3.24
N GLY A 355 2.91 -6.13 -2.66
CA GLY A 355 2.43 -7.21 -1.80
C GLY A 355 1.52 -8.23 -2.50
N GLN A 356 1.39 -8.18 -3.84
CA GLN A 356 0.50 -9.11 -4.55
C GLN A 356 0.83 -10.56 -4.23
N MET A 357 2.11 -10.94 -4.26
CA MET A 357 2.54 -12.31 -4.03
C MET A 357 2.36 -12.73 -2.57
N ASP A 358 2.57 -11.80 -1.62
CA ASP A 358 2.36 -12.03 -0.19
C ASP A 358 0.91 -12.47 0.07
N PHE A 359 -0.06 -11.70 -0.44
CA PHE A 359 -1.49 -12.01 -0.26
C PHE A 359 -1.96 -13.19 -1.09
N MET A 360 -1.48 -13.34 -2.33
CA MET A 360 -1.81 -14.51 -3.15
C MET A 360 -1.35 -15.80 -2.47
N ARG A 361 -0.12 -15.80 -1.88
CA ARG A 361 0.41 -16.94 -1.13
C ARG A 361 -0.36 -17.16 0.17
N GLY A 362 -0.58 -16.11 0.96
CA GLY A 362 -1.31 -16.19 2.23
C GLY A 362 -2.72 -16.73 2.05
N ALA A 363 -3.47 -16.21 1.07
CA ALA A 363 -4.81 -16.69 0.75
C ALA A 363 -4.83 -18.15 0.23
N ALA A 364 -3.84 -18.53 -0.60
CA ALA A 364 -3.76 -19.89 -1.14
C ALA A 364 -3.59 -20.97 -0.05
N VAL A 365 -2.98 -20.61 1.09
CA VAL A 365 -2.74 -21.53 2.22
C VAL A 365 -3.64 -21.27 3.43
N SER A 366 -4.54 -20.29 3.35
CA SER A 366 -5.62 -20.07 4.32
C SER A 366 -6.72 -21.11 4.14
N GLU A 367 -7.31 -21.59 5.22
CA GLU A 367 -8.46 -22.53 5.16
C GLU A 367 -9.66 -21.85 4.49
N GLY A 368 -10.12 -22.42 3.37
CA GLY A 368 -11.18 -21.84 2.53
C GLY A 368 -10.78 -20.56 1.80
N GLY A 369 -9.49 -20.24 1.74
CA GLY A 369 -8.97 -19.04 1.09
C GLY A 369 -9.02 -19.09 -0.43
N LYS A 370 -9.14 -17.93 -1.08
CA LYS A 370 -9.28 -17.80 -2.53
C LYS A 370 -8.37 -16.68 -3.05
N PRO A 371 -7.20 -17.01 -3.62
CA PRO A 371 -6.38 -16.04 -4.34
C PRO A 371 -6.96 -15.80 -5.73
N ILE A 372 -7.31 -14.55 -6.04
CA ILE A 372 -8.04 -14.13 -7.23
C ILE A 372 -7.21 -13.09 -8.00
N ILE A 373 -7.02 -13.32 -9.30
CA ILE A 373 -6.56 -12.31 -10.26
C ILE A 373 -7.78 -11.84 -11.05
N ALA A 374 -8.13 -10.58 -10.94
CA ALA A 374 -9.26 -9.96 -11.61
C ALA A 374 -8.76 -8.92 -12.63
N ILE A 375 -9.06 -9.13 -13.92
CA ILE A 375 -8.59 -8.28 -15.01
C ILE A 375 -9.67 -8.14 -16.09
N PRO A 376 -9.81 -7.00 -16.78
CA PRO A 376 -10.56 -6.95 -18.03
C PRO A 376 -9.89 -7.84 -19.07
N SER A 377 -10.67 -8.49 -19.93
CA SER A 377 -10.12 -9.35 -20.98
C SER A 377 -9.26 -8.58 -21.98
N ARG A 378 -9.57 -7.30 -22.20
CA ARG A 378 -8.82 -6.37 -23.05
C ARG A 378 -8.57 -5.03 -22.33
N THR A 379 -7.56 -4.31 -22.77
CA THR A 379 -7.35 -2.91 -22.39
C THR A 379 -8.39 -2.00 -23.06
N ALA A 380 -8.52 -0.76 -22.61
CA ALA A 380 -9.33 0.26 -23.27
C ALA A 380 -8.93 0.51 -24.75
N LYS A 381 -7.71 0.15 -25.12
CA LYS A 381 -7.19 0.23 -26.50
C LYS A 381 -7.44 -1.07 -27.30
N GLY A 382 -8.20 -2.03 -26.77
CA GLY A 382 -8.51 -3.30 -27.42
C GLY A 382 -7.40 -4.36 -27.38
N VAL A 383 -6.31 -4.15 -26.62
CA VAL A 383 -5.23 -5.12 -26.51
C VAL A 383 -5.61 -6.24 -25.54
N ALA A 384 -5.48 -7.49 -25.98
CA ALA A 384 -5.77 -8.68 -25.17
C ALA A 384 -4.86 -8.74 -23.93
N ARG A 385 -5.44 -9.15 -22.79
CA ARG A 385 -4.71 -9.36 -21.53
C ARG A 385 -4.54 -10.83 -21.17
N ILE A 386 -5.33 -11.73 -21.79
CA ILE A 386 -5.03 -13.16 -21.79
C ILE A 386 -4.25 -13.42 -23.08
N VAL A 387 -3.01 -13.89 -22.95
CA VAL A 387 -2.06 -13.96 -24.07
C VAL A 387 -1.44 -15.37 -24.17
N PRO A 388 -0.96 -15.79 -25.36
CA PRO A 388 -0.30 -17.09 -25.52
C PRO A 388 0.95 -17.23 -24.65
N THR A 389 1.76 -16.16 -24.60
CA THR A 389 2.98 -16.00 -23.78
C THR A 389 3.05 -14.54 -23.33
N LEU A 390 3.58 -14.29 -22.17
CA LEU A 390 3.86 -12.91 -21.72
C LEU A 390 4.78 -12.22 -22.73
N LYS A 391 4.68 -10.90 -22.82
CA LYS A 391 5.58 -10.12 -23.67
C LYS A 391 7.04 -10.37 -23.33
N PRO A 392 7.96 -10.39 -24.32
CA PRO A 392 9.38 -10.49 -24.04
C PRO A 392 9.84 -9.41 -23.04
N GLY A 393 10.56 -9.82 -22.00
CA GLY A 393 11.03 -8.93 -20.94
C GLY A 393 10.02 -8.66 -19.81
N ALA A 394 8.78 -9.15 -19.90
CA ALA A 394 7.80 -9.00 -18.84
C ALA A 394 8.17 -9.81 -17.60
N GLY A 395 8.03 -9.19 -16.42
CA GLY A 395 8.21 -9.84 -15.13
C GLY A 395 7.08 -10.83 -14.81
N VAL A 396 7.41 -11.94 -14.13
CA VAL A 396 6.39 -12.87 -13.58
C VAL A 396 6.22 -12.56 -12.10
N VAL A 397 5.30 -11.66 -11.77
CA VAL A 397 5.04 -11.27 -10.38
C VAL A 397 4.36 -12.41 -9.62
N THR A 398 3.35 -13.07 -10.22
CA THR A 398 2.72 -14.25 -9.63
C THR A 398 2.92 -15.45 -10.52
N THR A 399 3.57 -16.48 -9.98
CA THR A 399 3.84 -17.70 -10.73
C THR A 399 2.55 -18.49 -10.98
N ARG A 400 2.53 -19.29 -12.03
CA ARG A 400 1.39 -20.16 -12.37
C ARG A 400 0.96 -21.12 -11.25
N ALA A 401 1.88 -21.44 -10.32
CA ALA A 401 1.60 -22.31 -9.18
C ALA A 401 0.72 -21.66 -8.11
N HIS A 402 0.74 -20.31 -8.02
CA HIS A 402 0.00 -19.55 -7.01
C HIS A 402 -1.36 -19.04 -7.47
N VAL A 403 -1.64 -19.08 -8.78
CA VAL A 403 -2.91 -18.58 -9.34
C VAL A 403 -3.99 -19.65 -9.26
N HIS A 404 -5.03 -19.41 -8.45
CA HIS A 404 -6.17 -20.31 -8.33
C HIS A 404 -7.38 -19.85 -9.15
N TYR A 405 -7.73 -18.57 -9.06
CA TYR A 405 -8.86 -17.97 -9.77
C TYR A 405 -8.42 -16.83 -10.67
N VAL A 406 -8.95 -16.80 -11.87
CA VAL A 406 -8.84 -15.65 -12.78
C VAL A 406 -10.25 -15.23 -13.16
N VAL A 407 -10.54 -13.94 -13.08
CA VAL A 407 -11.88 -13.38 -13.35
C VAL A 407 -11.77 -12.28 -14.39
N THR A 408 -12.60 -12.38 -15.43
CA THR A 408 -12.83 -11.33 -16.42
C THR A 408 -14.31 -11.00 -16.50
N GLU A 409 -14.71 -10.06 -17.34
CA GLU A 409 -16.13 -9.76 -17.62
C GLU A 409 -16.88 -10.89 -18.32
N TYR A 410 -16.18 -11.96 -18.75
CA TYR A 410 -16.74 -13.16 -19.38
C TYR A 410 -16.88 -14.35 -18.43
N GLY A 411 -16.43 -14.23 -17.18
CA GLY A 411 -16.64 -15.27 -16.17
C GLY A 411 -15.40 -15.54 -15.30
N VAL A 412 -15.40 -16.74 -14.70
CA VAL A 412 -14.41 -17.21 -13.74
C VAL A 412 -13.70 -18.45 -14.26
N ALA A 413 -12.38 -18.42 -14.31
CA ALA A 413 -11.54 -19.61 -14.55
C ALA A 413 -10.90 -20.07 -13.24
N PHE A 414 -11.22 -21.29 -12.81
CA PHE A 414 -10.56 -21.96 -11.70
C PHE A 414 -9.39 -22.80 -12.23
N LEU A 415 -8.17 -22.55 -11.76
CA LEU A 415 -6.93 -23.11 -12.29
C LEU A 415 -6.23 -24.12 -11.39
N TRP A 416 -6.52 -24.10 -10.09
CA TRP A 416 -5.84 -24.95 -9.12
C TRP A 416 -6.16 -26.43 -9.39
N GLY A 417 -5.11 -27.29 -9.33
CA GLY A 417 -5.24 -28.71 -9.64
C GLY A 417 -5.36 -29.05 -11.12
N LYS A 418 -5.42 -28.05 -12.03
CA LYS A 418 -5.49 -28.27 -13.48
C LYS A 418 -4.10 -28.39 -14.10
N ASN A 419 -3.96 -29.32 -15.05
CA ASN A 419 -2.79 -29.40 -15.92
C ASN A 419 -2.75 -28.22 -16.91
N LEU A 420 -1.62 -28.00 -17.60
CA LEU A 420 -1.43 -26.83 -18.46
C LEU A 420 -2.47 -26.71 -19.58
N ARG A 421 -2.91 -27.82 -20.17
CA ARG A 421 -3.95 -27.81 -21.21
C ARG A 421 -5.32 -27.41 -20.64
N GLN A 422 -5.66 -27.95 -19.47
CA GLN A 422 -6.90 -27.63 -18.78
C GLN A 422 -6.91 -26.16 -18.33
N ARG A 423 -5.75 -25.63 -17.91
CA ARG A 423 -5.60 -24.21 -17.57
C ARG A 423 -5.79 -23.31 -18.78
N ALA A 424 -5.13 -23.64 -19.91
CA ALA A 424 -5.30 -22.91 -21.16
C ALA A 424 -6.76 -22.88 -21.59
N LYS A 425 -7.44 -24.00 -21.61
CA LYS A 425 -8.87 -24.09 -21.95
C LYS A 425 -9.74 -23.23 -21.03
N ALA A 426 -9.48 -23.25 -19.72
CA ALA A 426 -10.21 -22.43 -18.75
C ALA A 426 -9.97 -20.93 -18.96
N LEU A 427 -8.73 -20.51 -19.24
CA LEU A 427 -8.41 -19.11 -19.50
C LEU A 427 -8.98 -18.62 -20.83
N ILE A 428 -8.92 -19.44 -21.89
CA ILE A 428 -9.51 -19.12 -23.19
C ILE A 428 -11.02 -18.93 -23.09
N SER A 429 -11.71 -19.72 -22.25
CA SER A 429 -13.18 -19.59 -22.08
C SER A 429 -13.61 -18.24 -21.51
N ILE A 430 -12.75 -17.56 -20.77
CA ILE A 430 -12.98 -16.24 -20.18
C ILE A 430 -12.25 -15.10 -20.92
N ALA A 431 -11.53 -15.40 -21.99
CA ALA A 431 -10.95 -14.39 -22.87
C ALA A 431 -12.02 -13.66 -23.68
N HIS A 432 -11.69 -12.50 -24.24
CA HIS A 432 -12.57 -11.80 -25.16
C HIS A 432 -12.93 -12.74 -26.34
N PRO A 433 -14.19 -12.80 -26.80
CA PRO A 433 -14.61 -13.71 -27.87
C PRO A 433 -13.73 -13.67 -29.11
N ASP A 434 -13.34 -12.48 -29.57
CA ASP A 434 -12.51 -12.30 -30.77
C ASP A 434 -11.08 -12.84 -30.62
N ASP A 435 -10.61 -13.05 -29.38
CA ASP A 435 -9.24 -13.53 -29.13
C ASP A 435 -9.18 -15.06 -28.99
N ARG A 436 -10.32 -15.72 -28.78
CA ARG A 436 -10.37 -17.15 -28.41
C ARG A 436 -9.80 -18.05 -29.50
N GLU A 437 -10.14 -17.81 -30.76
CA GLU A 437 -9.67 -18.63 -31.90
C GLU A 437 -8.12 -18.56 -32.01
N ALA A 438 -7.56 -17.37 -31.90
CA ALA A 438 -6.09 -17.17 -31.94
C ALA A 438 -5.40 -17.83 -30.74
N LEU A 439 -6.01 -17.77 -29.56
CA LEU A 439 -5.51 -18.43 -28.36
C LEU A 439 -5.61 -19.96 -28.47
N ASP A 440 -6.70 -20.50 -29.00
CA ASP A 440 -6.88 -21.94 -29.25
C ASP A 440 -5.81 -22.45 -30.21
N LYS A 441 -5.58 -21.75 -31.32
CA LYS A 441 -4.50 -22.08 -32.25
C LYS A 441 -3.14 -22.14 -31.58
N SER A 442 -2.79 -21.10 -30.81
CA SER A 442 -1.53 -21.04 -30.07
C SER A 442 -1.41 -22.15 -29.02
N CYS A 443 -2.51 -22.50 -28.38
CA CYS A 443 -2.60 -23.60 -27.44
C CYS A 443 -2.35 -24.95 -28.12
N PHE A 444 -2.96 -25.17 -29.27
CA PHE A 444 -2.74 -26.38 -30.10
C PHE A 444 -1.27 -26.50 -30.53
N GLU A 445 -0.67 -25.43 -31.05
CA GLU A 445 0.73 -25.41 -31.47
C GLU A 445 1.67 -25.74 -30.30
N ARG A 446 1.38 -25.21 -29.10
CA ARG A 446 2.21 -25.40 -27.90
C ARG A 446 2.05 -26.76 -27.26
N PHE A 447 0.84 -27.28 -27.17
CA PHE A 447 0.52 -28.52 -26.41
C PHE A 447 0.19 -29.71 -27.27
N LYS A 448 0.08 -29.56 -28.60
CA LYS A 448 -0.15 -30.61 -29.59
C LYS A 448 -1.43 -31.42 -29.45
N LEU A 449 -2.41 -30.97 -28.66
CA LEU A 449 -3.70 -31.68 -28.47
C LEU A 449 -4.80 -30.72 -28.00
N PHE A 450 -5.99 -31.00 -28.48
CA PHE A 450 -7.30 -30.57 -27.98
C PHE A 450 -8.22 -31.73 -27.72
#